data_0db989d8cf81770678ac5285ba43ccf1
#
_entry.id   0db989d8cf81770678ac5285ba43ccf1
#
_cell.length_a   1.000
_cell.length_b   1.000
_cell.length_c   1.000
_cell.angle_alpha   90.00
_cell.angle_beta   90.00
_cell.angle_gamma   90.00
#
_symmetry.space_group_name_H-M   'P 1'
#
loop_
_entity.id
_entity.type
_entity.pdbx_description
1 polymer ?
#
loop_
_entity_poly.entity_id
_entity_poly.type
_entity_poly.pdbx_seq_one_letter_code
_entity_poly.pdbx_strand_id
1 'polypeptide(L)'
;MRKNKYSNIESIIKIAKKGGMYILVDDENRENEGDIVFCASDVSPKKINFMAKNGRGLICLTLNNNQAKKLTLNYMSPVNQSRNQTAFTVSIEAKKGISTGISAKDRSRTIKIATKKNVKKNEIVSPGHVFPIIAKDGGVLVRAGHTEASIDIAKLSKKIPAAVICEIMNEDGTMSKGDDLFKFANTHKLKIAKIDDLIAYRFKKEKLVKLKKKSSIHVKG
;
A
#
# COMPACT_ATOMS: atom_id res chain seq x y z
N MET A 1 20.78 24.39 -8.91
CA MET A 1 19.61 23.90 -8.18
C MET A 1 19.36 22.43 -8.58
N ARG A 2 19.57 21.46 -7.68
CA ARG A 2 19.18 20.06 -7.95
C ARG A 2 17.65 20.02 -8.08
N LYS A 3 17.13 19.76 -9.28
CA LYS A 3 15.70 19.50 -9.47
C LYS A 3 15.29 18.38 -8.50
N ASN A 4 14.28 18.68 -7.69
CA ASN A 4 13.74 17.68 -6.76
C ASN A 4 13.28 16.47 -7.61
N LYS A 5 14.02 15.36 -7.53
CA LYS A 5 13.76 14.15 -8.33
C LYS A 5 12.41 13.52 -7.95
N TYR A 6 11.91 13.76 -6.72
CA TYR A 6 10.64 13.24 -6.22
C TYR A 6 9.46 14.14 -6.59
N SER A 7 8.32 13.53 -6.83
CA SER A 7 7.04 14.20 -7.07
C SER A 7 6.36 14.56 -5.76
N ASN A 8 5.66 15.70 -5.71
CA ASN A 8 4.86 16.06 -4.55
C ASN A 8 3.63 15.12 -4.39
N ILE A 9 3.11 15.04 -3.17
CA ILE A 9 2.02 14.13 -2.81
C ILE A 9 0.72 14.45 -3.53
N GLU A 10 0.43 15.73 -3.81
CA GLU A 10 -0.74 16.13 -4.61
C GLU A 10 -0.73 15.51 -6.01
N SER A 11 0.45 15.42 -6.64
CA SER A 11 0.62 14.78 -7.94
C SER A 11 0.34 13.27 -7.85
N ILE A 12 0.81 12.60 -6.79
CA ILE A 12 0.52 11.18 -6.54
C ILE A 12 -0.98 10.97 -6.33
N ILE A 13 -1.64 11.80 -5.51
CA ILE A 13 -3.07 11.74 -5.29
C ILE A 13 -3.86 11.92 -6.60
N LYS A 14 -3.44 12.86 -7.47
CA LYS A 14 -4.06 13.05 -8.79
C LYS A 14 -3.93 11.80 -9.68
N ILE A 15 -2.76 11.15 -9.67
CA ILE A 15 -2.54 9.90 -10.41
C ILE A 15 -3.43 8.78 -9.84
N ALA A 16 -3.43 8.60 -8.53
CA ALA A 16 -4.24 7.60 -7.84
C ALA A 16 -5.74 7.78 -8.12
N LYS A 17 -6.26 9.03 -8.11
CA LYS A 17 -7.65 9.34 -8.48
C LYS A 17 -8.00 8.87 -9.89
N LYS A 18 -7.07 9.01 -10.84
CA LYS A 18 -7.24 8.55 -12.23
C LYS A 18 -6.98 7.05 -12.43
N GLY A 19 -6.70 6.33 -11.35
CA GLY A 19 -6.41 4.91 -11.40
C GLY A 19 -4.99 4.58 -11.90
N GLY A 20 -4.07 5.53 -11.91
CA GLY A 20 -2.68 5.31 -12.32
C GLY A 20 -1.86 4.55 -11.28
N MET A 21 -0.71 4.03 -11.73
CA MET A 21 0.34 3.48 -10.87
C MET A 21 1.35 4.56 -10.53
N TYR A 22 1.98 4.45 -9.38
CA TYR A 22 3.04 5.33 -8.88
C TYR A 22 4.00 4.53 -7.99
N ILE A 23 5.12 5.13 -7.60
CA ILE A 23 6.11 4.52 -6.72
C ILE A 23 6.12 5.30 -5.41
N LEU A 24 6.11 4.57 -4.29
CA LEU A 24 6.42 5.09 -2.97
C LEU A 24 7.76 4.56 -2.51
N VAL A 25 8.56 5.40 -1.86
CA VAL A 25 9.87 5.05 -1.30
C VAL A 25 9.85 5.37 0.18
N ASP A 26 10.31 4.46 1.00
CA ASP A 26 10.46 4.67 2.44
C ASP A 26 11.82 5.26 2.81
N ASP A 27 12.02 5.51 4.10
CA ASP A 27 13.25 6.11 4.63
C ASP A 27 14.47 5.20 4.46
N GLU A 28 15.63 5.82 4.25
CA GLU A 28 16.92 5.11 4.09
C GLU A 28 17.30 4.27 5.32
N ASN A 29 16.85 4.69 6.51
CA ASN A 29 17.09 3.99 7.77
C ASN A 29 16.08 2.86 8.04
N ARG A 30 15.03 2.73 7.18
CA ARG A 30 14.03 1.66 7.31
C ARG A 30 14.37 0.49 6.38
N GLU A 31 13.88 0.48 5.15
CA GLU A 31 14.15 -0.53 4.12
C GLU A 31 14.94 0.07 2.96
N ASN A 32 14.78 1.37 2.73
CA ASN A 32 15.30 2.11 1.59
C ASN A 32 14.89 1.44 0.26
N GLU A 33 13.61 1.08 0.17
CA GLU A 33 13.04 0.36 -0.95
C GLU A 33 11.93 1.15 -1.62
N GLY A 34 11.57 0.78 -2.83
CA GLY A 34 10.48 1.38 -3.59
C GLY A 34 9.45 0.35 -4.01
N ASP A 35 8.18 0.64 -3.75
CA ASP A 35 7.06 -0.19 -4.19
C ASP A 35 6.31 0.47 -5.33
N ILE A 36 5.94 -0.32 -6.35
CA ILE A 36 4.88 0.06 -7.29
C ILE A 36 3.55 -0.04 -6.56
N VAL A 37 2.75 1.01 -6.64
CA VAL A 37 1.48 1.11 -5.91
C VAL A 37 0.34 1.53 -6.84
N PHE A 38 -0.85 0.98 -6.63
CA PHE A 38 -2.11 1.52 -7.16
C PHE A 38 -3.29 1.19 -6.22
N CYS A 39 -4.36 1.98 -6.28
CA CYS A 39 -5.55 1.71 -5.48
C CYS A 39 -6.24 0.43 -5.94
N ALA A 40 -6.60 -0.47 -5.03
CA ALA A 40 -7.16 -1.78 -5.37
C ALA A 40 -8.48 -1.74 -6.15
N SER A 41 -9.25 -0.64 -6.04
CA SER A 41 -10.44 -0.39 -6.87
C SER A 41 -10.14 -0.34 -8.37
N ASP A 42 -8.90 -0.06 -8.75
CA ASP A 42 -8.47 0.07 -10.15
C ASP A 42 -7.69 -1.14 -10.63
N VAL A 43 -7.83 -2.27 -9.94
CA VAL A 43 -7.15 -3.51 -10.28
C VAL A 43 -7.54 -4.01 -11.68
N SER A 44 -6.54 -4.44 -12.44
CA SER A 44 -6.71 -5.07 -13.75
C SER A 44 -5.61 -6.10 -14.00
N PRO A 45 -5.86 -7.08 -14.88
CA PRO A 45 -4.82 -8.04 -15.26
C PRO A 45 -3.56 -7.38 -15.80
N LYS A 46 -3.71 -6.27 -16.56
CA LYS A 46 -2.57 -5.52 -17.10
C LYS A 46 -1.65 -4.96 -16.00
N LYS A 47 -2.21 -4.41 -14.92
CA LYS A 47 -1.44 -3.87 -13.80
C LYS A 47 -0.76 -4.97 -12.99
N ILE A 48 -1.46 -6.06 -12.69
CA ILE A 48 -0.88 -7.22 -12.01
C ILE A 48 0.27 -7.81 -12.84
N ASN A 49 0.07 -7.95 -14.15
CA ASN A 49 1.13 -8.42 -15.05
C ASN A 49 2.32 -7.45 -15.09
N PHE A 50 2.05 -6.14 -15.07
CA PHE A 50 3.11 -5.13 -14.99
C PHE A 50 3.96 -5.28 -13.73
N MET A 51 3.33 -5.41 -12.57
CA MET A 51 4.02 -5.63 -11.29
C MET A 51 4.84 -6.92 -11.31
N ALA A 52 4.25 -8.04 -11.76
CA ALA A 52 4.92 -9.33 -11.83
C ALA A 52 6.14 -9.32 -12.77
N LYS A 53 6.01 -8.67 -13.94
CA LYS A 53 7.06 -8.63 -14.97
C LYS A 53 8.17 -7.65 -14.61
N ASN A 54 7.82 -6.45 -14.16
CA ASN A 54 8.75 -5.35 -14.02
C ASN A 54 9.14 -5.07 -12.56
N GLY A 55 8.21 -5.20 -11.61
CA GLY A 55 8.49 -5.07 -10.17
C GLY A 55 9.27 -6.28 -9.65
N ARG A 56 8.83 -7.49 -9.97
CA ARG A 56 9.42 -8.78 -9.58
C ARG A 56 9.29 -9.12 -8.11
N GLY A 57 8.81 -8.20 -7.27
CA GLY A 57 8.55 -8.40 -5.85
C GLY A 57 7.28 -9.20 -5.57
N LEU A 58 6.91 -9.31 -4.31
CA LEU A 58 5.70 -9.97 -3.86
C LEU A 58 4.48 -9.06 -4.06
N ILE A 59 3.52 -9.48 -4.87
CA ILE A 59 2.28 -8.71 -5.07
C ILE A 59 1.38 -8.88 -3.85
N CYS A 60 1.25 -7.81 -3.05
CA CYS A 60 0.50 -7.77 -1.82
C CYS A 60 -0.75 -6.90 -1.94
N LEU A 61 -1.80 -7.29 -1.23
CA LEU A 61 -3.04 -6.53 -1.10
C LEU A 61 -3.09 -5.85 0.27
N THR A 62 -2.90 -4.53 0.33
CA THR A 62 -3.04 -3.80 1.58
C THR A 62 -4.51 -3.52 1.88
N LEU A 63 -4.92 -3.80 3.12
CA LEU A 63 -6.29 -3.66 3.60
C LEU A 63 -6.31 -2.88 4.92
N ASN A 64 -7.40 -2.15 5.17
CA ASN A 64 -7.69 -1.66 6.51
C ASN A 64 -8.29 -2.78 7.39
N ASN A 65 -8.30 -2.57 8.70
CA ASN A 65 -8.85 -3.51 9.68
C ASN A 65 -10.32 -3.91 9.37
N ASN A 66 -11.16 -2.97 8.95
CA ASN A 66 -12.56 -3.26 8.66
C ASN A 66 -12.73 -4.26 7.51
N GLN A 67 -11.94 -4.11 6.44
CA GLN A 67 -12.01 -5.02 5.29
C GLN A 67 -11.44 -6.41 5.65
N ALA A 68 -10.34 -6.44 6.39
CA ALA A 68 -9.77 -7.69 6.88
C ALA A 68 -10.74 -8.47 7.79
N LYS A 69 -11.44 -7.78 8.68
CA LYS A 69 -12.49 -8.38 9.54
C LYS A 69 -13.65 -8.96 8.72
N LYS A 70 -14.15 -8.25 7.69
CA LYS A 70 -15.22 -8.77 6.80
C LYS A 70 -14.80 -10.07 6.11
N LEU A 71 -13.53 -10.19 5.73
CA LEU A 71 -12.97 -11.38 5.10
C LEU A 71 -12.60 -12.46 6.13
N THR A 72 -12.68 -12.16 7.42
CA THR A 72 -12.25 -13.06 8.53
C THR A 72 -10.82 -13.54 8.34
N LEU A 73 -9.91 -12.60 7.97
CA LEU A 73 -8.51 -12.92 7.75
C LEU A 73 -7.77 -13.09 9.06
N ASN A 74 -7.15 -14.24 9.25
CA ASN A 74 -6.22 -14.49 10.35
C ASN A 74 -4.81 -14.05 9.96
N TYR A 75 -4.00 -13.62 10.93
CA TYR A 75 -2.58 -13.41 10.71
C TYR A 75 -1.91 -14.71 10.27
N MET A 76 -0.90 -14.57 9.42
CA MET A 76 -0.13 -15.70 8.88
C MET A 76 0.61 -16.46 10.01
N SER A 77 1.04 -15.72 11.03
CA SER A 77 1.68 -16.28 12.22
C SER A 77 1.03 -15.72 13.48
N PRO A 78 0.77 -16.53 14.52
CA PRO A 78 0.30 -16.04 15.80
C PRO A 78 1.33 -15.15 16.51
N VAL A 79 2.63 -15.35 16.25
CA VAL A 79 3.71 -14.52 16.76
C VAL A 79 4.49 -13.95 15.57
N ASN A 80 4.40 -12.63 15.37
CA ASN A 80 5.11 -11.97 14.29
C ASN A 80 6.55 -11.65 14.70
N GLN A 81 7.50 -12.39 14.16
CA GLN A 81 8.95 -12.23 14.39
C GLN A 81 9.66 -11.50 13.24
N SER A 82 8.92 -11.02 12.23
CA SER A 82 9.54 -10.29 11.12
C SER A 82 10.13 -8.95 11.58
N ARG A 83 11.29 -8.57 10.99
CA ARG A 83 12.04 -7.36 11.34
C ARG A 83 11.15 -6.11 11.42
N ASN A 84 10.27 -5.93 10.45
CA ASN A 84 9.40 -4.75 10.34
C ASN A 84 7.98 -5.00 10.85
N GLN A 85 7.73 -6.15 11.47
CA GLN A 85 6.44 -6.57 12.01
C GLN A 85 5.28 -6.38 11.01
N THR A 86 5.55 -6.62 9.72
CA THR A 86 4.56 -6.51 8.66
C THR A 86 3.42 -7.49 8.92
N ALA A 87 2.20 -6.97 8.99
CA ALA A 87 1.02 -7.71 9.43
C ALA A 87 0.42 -8.56 8.29
N PHE A 88 1.21 -9.53 7.79
CA PHE A 88 0.73 -10.51 6.82
C PHE A 88 -0.41 -11.33 7.38
N THR A 89 -1.41 -11.57 6.55
CA THR A 89 -2.46 -12.56 6.81
C THR A 89 -2.22 -13.82 6.00
N VAL A 90 -3.01 -14.87 6.26
CA VAL A 90 -3.07 -16.01 5.34
C VAL A 90 -3.36 -15.55 3.93
N SER A 91 -2.71 -16.18 2.93
CA SER A 91 -2.95 -15.86 1.52
C SER A 91 -4.35 -16.25 1.10
N ILE A 92 -4.88 -15.56 0.10
CA ILE A 92 -6.28 -15.70 -0.32
C ILE A 92 -6.43 -15.95 -1.81
N GLU A 93 -7.60 -16.48 -2.15
CA GLU A 93 -8.02 -16.70 -3.52
C GLU A 93 -9.52 -16.50 -3.70
N ALA A 94 -9.96 -16.08 -4.89
CA ALA A 94 -11.36 -16.04 -5.24
C ALA A 94 -11.90 -17.46 -5.33
N LYS A 95 -13.02 -17.77 -4.64
CA LYS A 95 -13.62 -19.10 -4.65
C LYS A 95 -14.11 -19.56 -6.04
N LYS A 96 -14.47 -18.60 -6.92
CA LYS A 96 -15.05 -18.91 -8.25
C LYS A 96 -14.51 -17.99 -9.34
N GLY A 97 -14.44 -18.52 -10.56
CA GLY A 97 -14.10 -17.77 -11.76
C GLY A 97 -12.61 -17.48 -11.91
N ILE A 98 -11.78 -18.34 -11.36
CA ILE A 98 -10.35 -18.43 -11.53
C ILE A 98 -9.99 -19.80 -12.13
N SER A 99 -8.78 -19.92 -12.63
CA SER A 99 -8.17 -21.21 -13.02
C SER A 99 -7.34 -21.78 -11.88
N THR A 100 -6.02 -21.61 -11.94
CA THR A 100 -5.07 -22.02 -10.89
C THR A 100 -4.79 -20.94 -9.84
N GLY A 101 -5.27 -19.72 -10.05
CA GLY A 101 -5.14 -18.60 -9.12
C GLY A 101 -3.93 -17.68 -9.35
N ILE A 102 -2.81 -18.19 -9.86
CA ILE A 102 -1.55 -17.44 -10.00
C ILE A 102 -1.55 -16.45 -11.17
N SER A 103 -2.38 -16.65 -12.21
CA SER A 103 -2.38 -15.78 -13.38
C SER A 103 -2.68 -14.32 -13.00
N ALA A 104 -2.22 -13.36 -13.81
CA ALA A 104 -2.55 -11.95 -13.60
C ALA A 104 -4.07 -11.69 -13.63
N LYS A 105 -4.81 -12.47 -14.42
CA LYS A 105 -6.27 -12.45 -14.48
C LYS A 105 -6.88 -12.96 -13.18
N ASP A 106 -6.41 -14.08 -12.67
CA ASP A 106 -6.95 -14.70 -11.45
C ASP A 106 -6.65 -13.85 -10.21
N ARG A 107 -5.39 -13.38 -10.06
CA ARG A 107 -5.02 -12.47 -8.96
C ARG A 107 -5.80 -11.16 -9.00
N SER A 108 -6.00 -10.57 -10.19
CA SER A 108 -6.83 -9.36 -10.30
C SER A 108 -8.28 -9.61 -9.92
N ARG A 109 -8.84 -10.80 -10.26
CA ARG A 109 -10.18 -11.21 -9.84
C ARG A 109 -10.27 -11.38 -8.32
N THR A 110 -9.30 -12.04 -7.71
CA THR A 110 -9.22 -12.22 -6.26
C THR A 110 -9.21 -10.87 -5.54
N ILE A 111 -8.35 -9.95 -5.95
CA ILE A 111 -8.28 -8.60 -5.40
C ILE A 111 -9.61 -7.86 -5.57
N LYS A 112 -10.21 -7.91 -6.76
CA LYS A 112 -11.49 -7.26 -7.04
C LYS A 112 -12.62 -7.77 -6.13
N ILE A 113 -12.65 -9.08 -5.85
CA ILE A 113 -13.65 -9.68 -4.96
C ILE A 113 -13.34 -9.28 -3.50
N ALA A 114 -12.09 -9.44 -3.05
CA ALA A 114 -11.68 -9.14 -1.69
C ALA A 114 -11.92 -7.68 -1.28
N THR A 115 -11.97 -6.76 -2.24
CA THR A 115 -12.16 -5.32 -1.99
C THR A 115 -13.58 -4.82 -2.24
N LYS A 116 -14.54 -5.69 -2.53
CA LYS A 116 -15.97 -5.31 -2.62
C LYS A 116 -16.47 -4.74 -1.29
N LYS A 117 -17.32 -3.71 -1.36
CA LYS A 117 -17.99 -3.14 -0.17
C LYS A 117 -18.77 -4.19 0.63
N ASN A 118 -19.49 -5.05 -0.08
CA ASN A 118 -20.36 -6.09 0.48
C ASN A 118 -19.80 -7.49 0.17
N VAL A 119 -18.49 -7.68 0.35
CA VAL A 119 -17.87 -9.01 0.20
C VAL A 119 -18.42 -9.97 1.25
N LYS A 120 -18.75 -11.20 0.83
CA LYS A 120 -19.14 -12.29 1.73
C LYS A 120 -17.92 -13.19 1.98
N LYS A 121 -17.79 -13.68 3.22
CA LYS A 121 -16.70 -14.60 3.63
C LYS A 121 -16.53 -15.77 2.67
N ASN A 122 -17.63 -16.32 2.15
CA ASN A 122 -17.63 -17.49 1.26
C ASN A 122 -17.24 -17.16 -0.20
N GLU A 123 -16.95 -15.91 -0.57
CA GLU A 123 -16.45 -15.53 -1.90
C GLU A 123 -14.92 -15.69 -2.02
N ILE A 124 -14.23 -15.82 -0.88
CA ILE A 124 -12.77 -15.97 -0.80
C ILE A 124 -12.46 -17.29 -0.10
N VAL A 125 -11.38 -17.92 -0.49
CA VAL A 125 -10.80 -19.12 0.13
C VAL A 125 -9.34 -18.87 0.49
N SER A 126 -8.78 -19.70 1.34
CA SER A 126 -7.38 -19.70 1.78
C SER A 126 -6.90 -21.15 1.83
N PRO A 127 -5.62 -21.43 1.49
CA PRO A 127 -4.62 -20.49 0.95
C PRO A 127 -4.89 -20.08 -0.50
N GLY A 128 -4.08 -19.15 -1.04
CA GLY A 128 -4.17 -18.67 -2.42
C GLY A 128 -2.92 -17.90 -2.85
N HIS A 129 -3.02 -17.13 -3.94
CA HIS A 129 -1.89 -16.47 -4.59
C HIS A 129 -1.91 -14.93 -4.43
N VAL A 130 -2.77 -14.38 -3.57
CA VAL A 130 -2.75 -12.97 -3.17
C VAL A 130 -2.48 -12.91 -1.68
N PHE A 131 -1.55 -12.05 -1.27
CA PHE A 131 -1.05 -11.92 0.09
C PHE A 131 -1.59 -10.63 0.73
N PRO A 132 -2.64 -10.68 1.57
CA PRO A 132 -3.13 -9.50 2.24
C PRO A 132 -2.22 -9.08 3.39
N ILE A 133 -2.09 -7.74 3.55
CA ILE A 133 -1.38 -7.11 4.68
C ILE A 133 -2.32 -6.10 5.32
N ILE A 134 -2.42 -6.14 6.65
CA ILE A 134 -3.30 -5.24 7.40
C ILE A 134 -2.52 -3.99 7.79
N ALA A 135 -2.98 -2.82 7.34
CA ALA A 135 -2.42 -1.53 7.73
C ALA A 135 -2.77 -1.20 9.19
N LYS A 136 -1.84 -0.56 9.90
CA LYS A 136 -2.11 0.01 11.23
C LYS A 136 -3.12 1.16 11.13
N ASP A 137 -4.07 1.19 12.06
CA ASP A 137 -4.98 2.33 12.19
C ASP A 137 -4.17 3.59 12.52
N GLY A 138 -4.53 4.73 11.90
CA GLY A 138 -3.72 5.95 11.92
C GLY A 138 -2.78 6.11 10.71
N GLY A 139 -2.53 5.04 9.95
CA GLY A 139 -1.77 5.10 8.70
C GLY A 139 -0.30 5.46 8.92
N VAL A 140 0.29 6.23 8.01
CA VAL A 140 1.72 6.61 8.07
C VAL A 140 2.11 7.40 9.32
N LEU A 141 1.16 7.99 10.02
CA LEU A 141 1.42 8.70 11.29
C LEU A 141 1.69 7.74 12.46
N VAL A 142 1.38 6.46 12.31
CA VAL A 142 1.61 5.40 13.30
C VAL A 142 2.72 4.46 12.85
N ARG A 143 2.78 4.14 11.55
CA ARG A 143 3.82 3.29 10.97
C ARG A 143 4.18 3.80 9.57
N ALA A 144 5.42 4.28 9.40
CA ALA A 144 5.93 4.87 8.17
C ALA A 144 6.30 3.78 7.12
N GLY A 145 5.36 2.88 6.78
CA GLY A 145 5.58 1.79 5.82
C GLY A 145 4.73 1.90 4.57
N HIS A 146 5.12 1.19 3.51
CA HIS A 146 4.41 1.14 2.23
C HIS A 146 2.94 0.70 2.39
N THR A 147 2.67 -0.23 3.31
CA THR A 147 1.31 -0.69 3.65
C THR A 147 0.41 0.46 4.06
N GLU A 148 0.84 1.25 5.05
CA GLU A 148 0.08 2.39 5.58
C GLU A 148 0.00 3.52 4.54
N ALA A 149 1.11 3.81 3.87
CA ALA A 149 1.18 4.85 2.85
C ALA A 149 0.22 4.61 1.69
N SER A 150 0.13 3.37 1.21
CA SER A 150 -0.77 2.98 0.13
C SER A 150 -2.25 3.16 0.50
N ILE A 151 -2.63 2.81 1.73
CA ILE A 151 -3.99 3.01 2.28
C ILE A 151 -4.30 4.50 2.42
N ASP A 152 -3.36 5.30 2.90
CA ASP A 152 -3.56 6.74 3.07
C ASP A 152 -3.74 7.45 1.72
N ILE A 153 -2.92 7.12 0.71
CA ILE A 153 -3.12 7.65 -0.64
C ILE A 153 -4.48 7.22 -1.21
N ALA A 154 -4.93 5.98 -0.97
CA ALA A 154 -6.26 5.54 -1.39
C ALA A 154 -7.37 6.39 -0.75
N LYS A 155 -7.31 6.64 0.57
CA LYS A 155 -8.25 7.52 1.31
C LYS A 155 -8.22 8.96 0.78
N LEU A 156 -7.02 9.56 0.63
CA LEU A 156 -6.84 10.91 0.10
C LEU A 156 -7.34 11.04 -1.34
N SER A 157 -7.33 9.93 -2.08
CA SER A 157 -7.88 9.83 -3.43
C SER A 157 -9.39 9.58 -3.47
N LYS A 158 -10.06 9.51 -2.30
CA LYS A 158 -11.49 9.19 -2.14
C LYS A 158 -11.87 7.83 -2.72
N LYS A 159 -10.97 6.86 -2.63
CA LYS A 159 -11.18 5.46 -3.04
C LYS A 159 -11.34 4.55 -1.83
N ILE A 160 -11.71 3.29 -2.09
CA ILE A 160 -11.73 2.27 -1.03
C ILE A 160 -10.35 2.21 -0.37
N PRO A 161 -10.25 2.13 0.98
CA PRO A 161 -8.99 2.08 1.70
C PRO A 161 -8.32 0.70 1.54
N ALA A 162 -7.94 0.39 0.32
CA ALA A 162 -7.23 -0.80 -0.12
C ALA A 162 -6.34 -0.46 -1.31
N ALA A 163 -5.16 -1.05 -1.37
CA ALA A 163 -4.22 -0.86 -2.47
C ALA A 163 -3.47 -2.15 -2.79
N VAL A 164 -2.82 -2.17 -3.95
CA VAL A 164 -1.90 -3.25 -4.34
C VAL A 164 -0.52 -2.66 -4.36
N ILE A 165 0.42 -3.34 -3.73
CA ILE A 165 1.83 -2.96 -3.66
C ILE A 165 2.70 -4.11 -4.16
N CYS A 166 3.88 -3.77 -4.68
CA CYS A 166 4.88 -4.74 -5.13
C CYS A 166 6.24 -4.07 -5.11
N GLU A 167 7.20 -4.66 -4.43
CA GLU A 167 8.57 -4.19 -4.36
C GLU A 167 9.23 -4.17 -5.74
N ILE A 168 10.20 -3.28 -5.94
CA ILE A 168 10.97 -3.18 -7.19
C ILE A 168 12.34 -3.82 -6.98
N MET A 169 12.61 -4.84 -7.78
CA MET A 169 13.89 -5.55 -7.80
C MET A 169 14.63 -5.29 -9.11
N ASN A 170 15.95 -5.27 -9.04
CA ASN A 170 16.85 -5.25 -10.20
C ASN A 170 16.81 -6.58 -10.96
N GLU A 171 17.43 -6.62 -12.15
CA GLU A 171 17.45 -7.82 -12.99
C GLU A 171 18.24 -8.98 -12.36
N ASP A 172 19.23 -8.66 -11.54
CA ASP A 172 20.04 -9.61 -10.79
C ASP A 172 19.37 -10.14 -9.51
N GLY A 173 18.14 -9.69 -9.22
CA GLY A 173 17.37 -10.08 -8.04
C GLY A 173 17.66 -9.25 -6.78
N THR A 174 18.57 -8.28 -6.82
CA THR A 174 18.79 -7.35 -5.71
C THR A 174 17.67 -6.30 -5.63
N MET A 175 17.48 -5.69 -4.45
CA MET A 175 16.47 -4.63 -4.28
C MET A 175 16.92 -3.36 -5.00
N SER A 176 16.02 -2.77 -5.77
CA SER A 176 16.25 -1.49 -6.45
C SER A 176 16.23 -0.35 -5.44
N LYS A 177 17.30 0.46 -5.41
CA LYS A 177 17.47 1.56 -4.45
C LYS A 177 18.03 2.82 -5.13
N GLY A 178 17.84 3.97 -4.51
CA GLY A 178 18.44 5.23 -4.95
C GLY A 178 18.22 5.52 -6.44
N ASP A 179 19.30 5.66 -7.20
CA ASP A 179 19.25 6.02 -8.64
C ASP A 179 18.59 4.94 -9.51
N ASP A 180 18.61 3.67 -9.12
CA ASP A 180 17.97 2.58 -9.87
C ASP A 180 16.44 2.72 -9.83
N LEU A 181 15.87 3.16 -8.70
CA LEU A 181 14.44 3.49 -8.61
C LEU A 181 14.07 4.64 -9.56
N PHE A 182 14.93 5.65 -9.70
CA PHE A 182 14.68 6.75 -10.65
C PHE A 182 14.81 6.29 -12.10
N LYS A 183 15.77 5.42 -12.42
CA LYS A 183 15.88 4.79 -13.75
C LYS A 183 14.61 4.02 -14.07
N PHE A 184 14.16 3.16 -13.15
CA PHE A 184 12.92 2.41 -13.28
C PHE A 184 11.71 3.33 -13.49
N ALA A 185 11.56 4.35 -12.64
CA ALA A 185 10.47 5.32 -12.73
C ALA A 185 10.44 6.04 -14.09
N ASN A 186 11.60 6.47 -14.60
CA ASN A 186 11.73 7.13 -15.90
C ASN A 186 11.40 6.17 -17.06
N THR A 187 11.94 4.96 -17.06
CA THR A 187 11.69 3.94 -18.09
C THR A 187 10.21 3.64 -18.22
N HIS A 188 9.51 3.52 -17.09
CA HIS A 188 8.10 3.16 -17.06
C HIS A 188 7.15 4.38 -16.95
N LYS A 189 7.69 5.60 -17.01
CA LYS A 189 6.92 6.86 -16.90
C LYS A 189 6.05 6.92 -15.65
N LEU A 190 6.55 6.39 -14.53
CA LEU A 190 5.91 6.45 -13.22
C LEU A 190 6.41 7.64 -12.41
N LYS A 191 5.53 8.22 -11.59
CA LYS A 191 5.94 9.21 -10.60
C LYS A 191 6.38 8.50 -9.33
N ILE A 192 7.38 9.08 -8.67
CA ILE A 192 7.97 8.56 -7.43
C ILE A 192 7.88 9.62 -6.34
N ALA A 193 7.46 9.25 -5.13
CA ALA A 193 7.38 10.12 -3.96
C ALA A 193 7.87 9.42 -2.70
N LYS A 194 8.29 10.20 -1.70
CA LYS A 194 8.71 9.70 -0.38
C LYS A 194 7.52 9.53 0.55
N ILE A 195 7.57 8.51 1.41
CA ILE A 195 6.59 8.32 2.49
C ILE A 195 6.69 9.47 3.50
N ASP A 196 7.89 10.01 3.75
CA ASP A 196 8.09 11.18 4.62
C ASP A 196 7.33 12.42 4.14
N ASP A 197 7.30 12.65 2.82
CA ASP A 197 6.51 13.73 2.24
C ASP A 197 5.00 13.53 2.47
N LEU A 198 4.53 12.27 2.48
CA LEU A 198 3.15 11.96 2.82
C LEU A 198 2.86 12.19 4.30
N ILE A 199 3.78 11.85 5.19
CA ILE A 199 3.69 12.16 6.63
C ILE A 199 3.56 13.67 6.82
N ALA A 200 4.48 14.45 6.26
CA ALA A 200 4.45 15.92 6.32
C ALA A 200 3.16 16.51 5.73
N TYR A 201 2.70 15.95 4.60
CA TYR A 201 1.45 16.36 3.97
C TYR A 201 0.25 16.14 4.88
N ARG A 202 0.12 14.97 5.53
CA ARG A 202 -0.97 14.66 6.45
C ARG A 202 -0.95 15.55 7.69
N PHE A 203 0.23 15.78 8.31
CA PHE A 203 0.39 16.71 9.42
C PHE A 203 -0.10 18.11 9.08
N LYS A 204 0.20 18.61 7.88
CA LYS A 204 -0.21 19.94 7.43
C LYS A 204 -1.70 20.05 7.11
N LYS A 205 -2.33 18.97 6.63
CA LYS A 205 -3.72 19.01 6.12
C LYS A 205 -4.76 18.51 7.11
N GLU A 206 -4.37 17.64 8.03
CA GLU A 206 -5.30 17.03 9.00
C GLU A 206 -5.26 17.77 10.34
N LYS A 207 -6.44 18.00 10.92
CA LYS A 207 -6.56 18.50 12.31
C LYS A 207 -6.40 17.33 13.27
N LEU A 208 -5.17 16.99 13.64
CA LEU A 208 -4.83 15.84 14.48
C LEU A 208 -5.20 16.04 15.94
N VAL A 209 -5.36 17.31 16.38
CA VAL A 209 -5.66 17.67 17.76
C VAL A 209 -6.94 18.49 17.81
N LYS A 210 -7.84 18.13 18.74
CA LYS A 210 -9.05 18.89 19.03
C LYS A 210 -8.99 19.39 20.46
N LEU A 211 -9.08 20.71 20.63
CA LEU A 211 -9.18 21.31 21.96
C LEU A 211 -10.48 20.85 22.62
N LYS A 212 -10.37 20.09 23.74
CA LYS A 212 -11.55 19.64 24.51
C LYS A 212 -11.90 20.56 25.66
N LYS A 213 -10.90 21.16 26.33
CA LYS A 213 -11.10 22.04 27.49
C LYS A 213 -9.92 23.01 27.63
N LYS A 214 -10.21 24.23 28.01
CA LYS A 214 -9.19 25.23 28.40
C LYS A 214 -9.38 25.52 29.87
N SER A 215 -8.32 25.46 30.69
CA SER A 215 -8.34 25.84 32.11
C SER A 215 -7.13 26.70 32.43
N SER A 216 -7.28 27.60 33.36
CA SER A 216 -6.17 28.44 33.90
C SER A 216 -5.62 27.76 35.14
N ILE A 217 -4.33 27.67 35.26
CA ILE A 217 -3.61 27.16 36.44
C ILE A 217 -2.90 28.37 37.06
N HIS A 218 -3.20 28.67 38.31
CA HIS A 218 -2.44 29.69 39.09
C HIS A 218 -1.21 28.98 39.66
N VAL A 219 -0.04 29.36 39.17
CA VAL A 219 1.24 28.96 39.75
C VAL A 219 1.63 30.04 40.76
N LYS A 220 1.73 29.63 42.03
CA LYS A 220 2.35 30.52 43.05
C LYS A 220 3.86 30.54 42.74
N GLY A 221 4.38 31.73 42.47
CA GLY A 221 5.81 32.03 42.39
C GLY A 221 6.49 31.98 43.78
#